data_19d9524dc9aee9c43b07e97f6713f4e7
#
_entry.id   19d9524dc9aee9c43b07e97f6713f4e7
#
_cell.length_a   1.000
_cell.length_b   1.000
_cell.length_c   1.000
_cell.angle_alpha   90.00
_cell.angle_beta   90.00
_cell.angle_gamma   90.00
#
_symmetry.space_group_name_H-M   'P 1'
#
loop_
_entity.id
_entity.type
_entity.pdbx_description
1 polymer ?
#
loop_
_entity_poly.entity_id
_entity_poly.type
_entity_poly.pdbx_seq_one_letter_code
_entity_poly.pdbx_strand_id
1 'polypeptide(L)'
;EELGIDEMFARLEKLDPAAALAIDRANLRRIIRALEVIEITGKPFTANLPREESVRYPHAKQFGLVMDRELLSERIDERVNTMFDQGLVAEVQQLMNAGLLESRTAQRALGYAQVLSHLQGEISLDAAIEETKRATRQYARRQETWFSRDARIKWISPRQPRLESILESL
;
A
#
# COMPACT_ATOMS: atom_id res chain seq x y z
N GLU A 1 4.57 -23.16 21.29
CA GLU A 1 5.95 -22.61 21.34
C GLU A 1 6.09 -21.62 20.18
N GLU A 2 6.40 -20.38 20.52
CA GLU A 2 6.67 -19.37 19.50
C GLU A 2 8.08 -19.65 18.95
N LEU A 3 8.14 -20.06 17.68
CA LEU A 3 9.41 -20.27 16.97
C LEU A 3 10.12 -18.93 16.78
N GLY A 4 11.41 -18.88 17.10
CA GLY A 4 12.24 -17.71 16.81
C GLY A 4 12.41 -17.45 15.31
N ILE A 5 12.78 -16.21 14.93
CA ILE A 5 12.97 -15.81 13.52
C ILE A 5 13.97 -16.71 12.80
N ASP A 6 15.05 -17.12 13.47
CA ASP A 6 16.08 -17.97 12.89
C ASP A 6 15.58 -19.37 12.58
N GLU A 7 14.72 -19.92 13.42
CA GLU A 7 14.12 -21.23 13.23
C GLU A 7 13.09 -21.21 12.08
N MET A 8 12.28 -20.16 12.01
CA MET A 8 11.36 -19.96 10.90
C MET A 8 12.09 -19.75 9.58
N PHE A 9 13.19 -19.01 9.56
CA PHE A 9 14.01 -18.84 8.38
C PHE A 9 14.66 -20.15 7.93
N ALA A 10 15.21 -20.94 8.85
CA ALA A 10 15.77 -22.25 8.56
C ALA A 10 14.71 -23.23 8.01
N ARG A 11 13.46 -23.13 8.50
CA ARG A 11 12.33 -23.91 7.94
C ARG A 11 12.01 -23.47 6.51
N LEU A 12 12.00 -22.15 6.23
CA LEU A 12 11.79 -21.63 4.88
C LEU A 12 12.90 -22.09 3.92
N GLU A 13 14.15 -22.04 4.37
CA GLU A 13 15.31 -22.46 3.58
C GLU A 13 15.24 -23.94 3.15
N LYS A 14 14.70 -24.80 4.00
CA LYS A 14 14.45 -26.22 3.67
C LYS A 14 13.29 -26.42 2.71
N LEU A 15 12.22 -25.62 2.83
CA LEU A 15 10.99 -25.80 2.06
C LEU A 15 11.02 -25.06 0.71
N ASP A 16 11.69 -23.93 0.65
CA ASP A 16 11.85 -23.11 -0.55
C ASP A 16 13.15 -22.29 -0.49
N PRO A 17 14.29 -22.91 -0.89
CA PRO A 17 15.59 -22.24 -0.88
C PRO A 17 15.61 -20.96 -1.73
N ALA A 18 14.85 -20.93 -2.83
CA ALA A 18 14.77 -19.75 -3.70
C ALA A 18 14.04 -18.59 -3.03
N ALA A 19 12.98 -18.86 -2.26
CA ALA A 19 12.34 -17.84 -1.43
C ALA A 19 13.28 -17.34 -0.32
N ALA A 20 14.03 -18.23 0.32
CA ALA A 20 14.97 -17.86 1.36
C ALA A 20 16.09 -16.94 0.84
N LEU A 21 16.59 -17.16 -0.37
CA LEU A 21 17.56 -16.26 -1.01
C LEU A 21 16.99 -14.87 -1.36
N ALA A 22 15.69 -14.79 -1.64
CA ALA A 22 15.02 -13.54 -2.06
C ALA A 22 14.45 -12.74 -0.90
N ILE A 23 14.24 -13.34 0.27
CA ILE A 23 13.64 -12.72 1.43
C ILE A 23 14.73 -12.34 2.43
N ASP A 24 14.73 -11.06 2.81
CA ASP A 24 15.60 -10.58 3.90
C ASP A 24 15.30 -11.36 5.20
N ARG A 25 16.36 -11.96 5.79
CA ARG A 25 16.27 -12.74 7.03
C ARG A 25 15.70 -11.94 8.20
N ALA A 26 15.86 -10.62 8.23
CA ALA A 26 15.27 -9.74 9.23
C ALA A 26 13.77 -9.50 9.01
N ASN A 27 13.21 -9.86 7.86
CA ASN A 27 11.82 -9.61 7.52
C ASN A 27 10.90 -10.74 7.96
N LEU A 28 10.69 -10.86 9.29
CA LEU A 28 9.85 -11.87 9.92
C LEU A 28 8.47 -12.01 9.25
N ARG A 29 7.81 -10.88 8.94
CA ARG A 29 6.48 -10.89 8.32
C ARG A 29 6.48 -11.60 6.97
N ARG A 30 7.53 -11.41 6.17
CA ARG A 30 7.65 -12.02 4.84
C ARG A 30 8.01 -13.50 4.93
N ILE A 31 8.80 -13.88 5.93
CA ILE A 31 9.12 -15.28 6.23
C ILE A 31 7.84 -16.02 6.63
N ILE A 32 7.06 -15.49 7.58
CA ILE A 32 5.79 -16.07 8.01
C ILE A 32 4.86 -16.23 6.80
N ARG A 33 4.71 -15.19 5.99
CA ARG A 33 3.83 -15.26 4.81
C ARG A 33 4.26 -16.34 3.81
N ALA A 34 5.54 -16.52 3.59
CA ALA A 34 6.05 -17.58 2.72
C ALA A 34 5.72 -18.97 3.28
N LEU A 35 5.92 -19.18 4.57
CA LEU A 35 5.61 -20.44 5.24
C LEU A 35 4.11 -20.74 5.24
N GLU A 36 3.25 -19.74 5.51
CA GLU A 36 1.79 -19.89 5.40
C GLU A 36 1.35 -20.34 4.01
N VAL A 37 1.90 -19.70 2.96
CA VAL A 37 1.56 -20.08 1.58
C VAL A 37 1.98 -21.51 1.28
N ILE A 38 3.15 -21.94 1.72
CA ILE A 38 3.62 -23.33 1.54
C ILE A 38 2.68 -24.28 2.28
N GLU A 39 2.31 -23.97 3.51
CA GLU A 39 1.43 -24.82 4.33
C GLU A 39 0.02 -24.96 3.74
N ILE A 40 -0.55 -23.85 3.24
CA ILE A 40 -1.90 -23.84 2.64
C ILE A 40 -1.93 -24.52 1.27
N THR A 41 -0.91 -24.28 0.45
CA THR A 41 -0.91 -24.73 -0.97
C THR A 41 -0.19 -26.05 -1.22
N GLY A 42 0.65 -26.49 -0.30
CA GLY A 42 1.56 -27.63 -0.48
C GLY A 42 2.65 -27.38 -1.53
N LYS A 43 2.83 -26.15 -2.01
CA LYS A 43 3.79 -25.77 -3.06
C LYS A 43 4.77 -24.72 -2.55
N PRO A 44 6.01 -24.66 -3.08
CA PRO A 44 6.94 -23.59 -2.76
C PRO A 44 6.31 -22.20 -2.94
N PHE A 45 6.67 -21.25 -2.08
CA PHE A 45 6.18 -19.87 -2.17
C PHE A 45 6.51 -19.24 -3.53
N THR A 46 7.72 -19.50 -4.05
CA THR A 46 8.16 -19.03 -5.38
C THR A 46 7.31 -19.58 -6.53
N ALA A 47 6.74 -20.77 -6.38
CA ALA A 47 5.83 -21.34 -7.38
C ALA A 47 4.46 -20.62 -7.44
N ASN A 48 4.10 -19.89 -6.38
CA ASN A 48 2.85 -19.12 -6.28
C ASN A 48 3.04 -17.64 -6.64
N LEU A 49 4.27 -17.19 -6.92
CA LEU A 49 4.50 -15.84 -7.38
C LEU A 49 3.94 -15.67 -8.80
N PRO A 50 3.31 -14.50 -9.10
CA PRO A 50 2.86 -14.22 -10.45
C PRO A 50 4.05 -14.30 -11.43
N ARG A 51 3.98 -15.21 -12.39
CA ARG A 51 4.91 -15.24 -13.52
C ARG A 51 4.34 -14.36 -14.61
N GLU A 52 5.20 -13.68 -15.38
CA GLU A 52 4.77 -12.85 -16.51
C GLU A 52 3.86 -13.62 -17.50
N GLU A 53 4.04 -14.93 -17.59
CA GLU A 53 3.27 -15.82 -18.46
C GLU A 53 1.91 -16.27 -17.90
N SER A 54 1.65 -16.09 -16.60
CA SER A 54 0.40 -16.55 -15.96
C SER A 54 -0.64 -15.45 -15.85
N VAL A 55 -1.09 -14.94 -16.98
CA VAL A 55 -2.19 -13.96 -17.00
C VAL A 55 -3.51 -14.69 -16.83
N ARG A 56 -4.13 -14.59 -15.64
CA ARG A 56 -5.43 -15.23 -15.34
C ARG A 56 -6.56 -14.74 -16.24
N TYR A 57 -6.50 -13.47 -16.66
CA TYR A 57 -7.49 -12.82 -17.51
C TYR A 57 -6.78 -12.17 -18.71
N PRO A 58 -6.49 -12.95 -19.78
CA PRO A 58 -5.69 -12.46 -20.91
C PRO A 58 -6.38 -11.35 -21.73
N HIS A 59 -7.71 -11.28 -21.65
CA HIS A 59 -8.49 -10.25 -22.36
C HIS A 59 -8.79 -9.01 -21.52
N ALA A 60 -8.33 -8.97 -20.24
CA ALA A 60 -8.51 -7.79 -19.39
C ALA A 60 -7.60 -6.65 -19.89
N LYS A 61 -8.21 -5.50 -20.16
CA LYS A 61 -7.49 -4.26 -20.48
C LYS A 61 -7.34 -3.44 -19.22
N GLN A 62 -6.13 -2.98 -18.95
CA GLN A 62 -5.79 -2.21 -17.76
C GLN A 62 -5.39 -0.79 -18.16
N PHE A 63 -5.97 0.19 -17.49
CA PHE A 63 -5.67 1.61 -17.74
C PHE A 63 -5.17 2.25 -16.46
N GLY A 64 -4.04 2.96 -16.54
CA GLY A 64 -3.49 3.77 -15.48
C GLY A 64 -3.67 5.25 -15.81
N LEU A 65 -4.01 6.07 -14.82
CA LEU A 65 -4.02 7.51 -14.97
C LEU A 65 -2.66 8.06 -14.53
N VAL A 66 -1.96 8.75 -15.44
CA VAL A 66 -0.71 9.46 -15.13
C VAL A 66 -1.01 10.94 -14.98
N MET A 67 -0.41 11.55 -13.99
CA MET A 67 -0.48 13.00 -13.77
C MET A 67 0.93 13.54 -13.56
N ASP A 68 1.14 14.77 -13.98
CA ASP A 68 2.36 15.50 -13.63
C ASP A 68 2.59 15.49 -12.12
N ARG A 69 3.84 15.28 -11.70
CA ARG A 69 4.18 15.08 -10.28
C ARG A 69 3.96 16.33 -9.43
N GLU A 70 4.22 17.50 -9.98
CA GLU A 70 4.00 18.78 -9.28
C GLU A 70 2.51 18.99 -9.09
N LEU A 71 1.73 18.86 -10.15
CA LEU A 71 0.28 18.97 -10.12
C LEU A 71 -0.37 17.95 -9.17
N LEU A 72 0.14 16.71 -9.14
CA LEU A 72 -0.34 15.70 -8.20
C LEU A 72 -0.04 16.08 -6.75
N SER A 73 1.16 16.64 -6.49
CA SER A 73 1.54 17.10 -5.16
C SER A 73 0.66 18.24 -4.70
N GLU A 74 0.40 19.24 -5.53
CA GLU A 74 -0.51 20.35 -5.24
C GLU A 74 -1.92 19.86 -4.89
N ARG A 75 -2.48 18.96 -5.69
CA ARG A 75 -3.80 18.37 -5.43
C ARG A 75 -3.87 17.55 -4.14
N ILE A 76 -2.78 16.86 -3.79
CA ILE A 76 -2.68 16.14 -2.52
C ILE A 76 -2.73 17.14 -1.37
N ASP A 77 -1.97 18.22 -1.46
CA ASP A 77 -1.88 19.25 -0.42
C ASP A 77 -3.22 19.97 -0.22
N GLU A 78 -3.88 20.35 -1.30
CA GLU A 78 -5.24 20.94 -1.27
C GLU A 78 -6.26 19.96 -0.66
N ARG A 79 -6.22 18.69 -1.07
CA ARG A 79 -7.12 17.67 -0.53
C ARG A 79 -6.91 17.47 0.96
N VAL A 80 -5.67 17.39 1.43
CA VAL A 80 -5.37 17.22 2.85
C VAL A 80 -5.86 18.44 3.64
N ASN A 81 -5.60 19.66 3.20
CA ASN A 81 -6.12 20.87 3.84
C ASN A 81 -7.66 20.79 3.95
N THR A 82 -8.34 20.50 2.84
CA THR A 82 -9.80 20.35 2.81
C THR A 82 -10.31 19.29 3.80
N MET A 83 -9.63 18.15 3.94
CA MET A 83 -10.02 17.11 4.90
C MET A 83 -9.94 17.62 6.35
N PHE A 84 -8.90 18.34 6.70
CA PHE A 84 -8.78 18.93 8.04
C PHE A 84 -9.81 20.03 8.28
N ASP A 85 -10.06 20.92 7.30
CA ASP A 85 -11.07 21.96 7.35
C ASP A 85 -12.50 21.40 7.50
N GLN A 86 -12.76 20.24 6.88
CA GLN A 86 -14.03 19.53 6.96
C GLN A 86 -14.22 18.70 8.23
N GLY A 87 -13.25 18.73 9.15
CA GLY A 87 -13.42 18.16 10.49
C GLY A 87 -12.80 16.78 10.68
N LEU A 88 -11.75 16.42 9.95
CA LEU A 88 -11.03 15.15 10.12
C LEU A 88 -10.61 14.90 11.57
N VAL A 89 -10.23 15.94 12.32
CA VAL A 89 -9.86 15.83 13.74
C VAL A 89 -11.05 15.39 14.59
N ALA A 90 -12.22 15.99 14.37
CA ALA A 90 -13.44 15.64 15.09
C ALA A 90 -13.91 14.20 14.73
N GLU A 91 -13.80 13.80 13.47
CA GLU A 91 -14.08 12.45 13.02
C GLU A 91 -13.21 11.41 13.76
N VAL A 92 -11.90 11.62 13.79
CA VAL A 92 -10.97 10.70 14.47
C VAL A 92 -11.25 10.65 15.97
N GLN A 93 -11.55 11.80 16.62
CA GLN A 93 -11.90 11.86 18.02
C GLN A 93 -13.19 11.03 18.33
N GLN A 94 -14.18 11.09 17.47
CA GLN A 94 -15.40 10.26 17.60
C GLN A 94 -15.08 8.78 17.42
N LEU A 95 -14.24 8.44 16.43
CA LEU A 95 -13.84 7.06 16.18
C LEU A 95 -12.97 6.48 17.32
N MET A 96 -12.16 7.29 17.99
CA MET A 96 -11.43 6.85 19.20
C MET A 96 -12.41 6.38 20.28
N ASN A 97 -13.50 7.11 20.50
CA ASN A 97 -14.56 6.72 21.44
C ASN A 97 -15.31 5.45 21.00
N ALA A 98 -15.28 5.13 19.71
CA ALA A 98 -15.90 3.95 19.11
C ALA A 98 -14.93 2.74 18.94
N GLY A 99 -13.72 2.80 19.53
CA GLY A 99 -12.78 1.67 19.52
C GLY A 99 -11.72 1.71 18.38
N LEU A 100 -11.47 2.86 17.78
CA LEU A 100 -10.45 3.00 16.73
C LEU A 100 -9.07 2.45 17.16
N LEU A 101 -8.70 2.65 18.43
CA LEU A 101 -7.40 2.23 18.97
C LEU A 101 -7.25 0.70 19.08
N GLU A 102 -8.35 -0.05 19.09
CA GLU A 102 -8.35 -1.51 19.09
C GLU A 102 -8.15 -2.10 17.69
N SER A 103 -8.36 -1.28 16.63
CA SER A 103 -8.21 -1.70 15.25
C SER A 103 -6.74 -1.65 14.81
N ARG A 104 -6.17 -2.80 14.42
CA ARG A 104 -4.79 -2.89 13.91
C ARG A 104 -4.54 -2.15 12.60
N THR A 105 -5.57 -1.96 11.80
CA THR A 105 -5.47 -1.36 10.45
C THR A 105 -5.97 0.07 10.39
N ALA A 106 -7.15 0.36 10.95
CA ALA A 106 -7.76 1.67 10.86
C ALA A 106 -6.93 2.78 11.52
N GLN A 107 -6.35 2.52 12.70
CA GLN A 107 -5.47 3.47 13.36
C GLN A 107 -4.20 3.84 12.56
N ARG A 108 -3.83 3.03 11.54
CA ARG A 108 -2.66 3.27 10.67
C ARG A 108 -3.05 3.88 9.32
N ALA A 109 -4.32 4.16 9.10
CA ALA A 109 -4.75 4.82 7.87
C ALA A 109 -4.12 6.21 7.74
N LEU A 110 -3.80 6.59 6.50
CA LEU A 110 -3.24 7.91 6.21
C LEU A 110 -4.23 9.00 6.62
N GLY A 111 -3.76 9.98 7.35
CA GLY A 111 -4.57 11.00 8.01
C GLY A 111 -4.93 10.60 9.44
N TYR A 112 -5.47 9.42 9.68
CA TYR A 112 -5.86 8.98 11.03
C TYR A 112 -4.66 8.83 11.96
N ALA A 113 -3.57 8.19 11.50
CA ALA A 113 -2.36 8.03 12.30
C ALA A 113 -1.78 9.38 12.76
N GLN A 114 -1.75 10.38 11.88
CA GLN A 114 -1.23 11.71 12.19
C GLN A 114 -2.14 12.48 13.13
N VAL A 115 -3.45 12.39 12.91
CA VAL A 115 -4.43 13.02 13.82
C VAL A 115 -4.41 12.36 15.20
N LEU A 116 -4.24 11.03 15.28
CA LEU A 116 -4.06 10.33 16.56
C LEU A 116 -2.86 10.87 17.33
N SER A 117 -1.69 11.00 16.69
CA SER A 117 -0.51 11.59 17.33
C SER A 117 -0.75 13.04 17.80
N HIS A 118 -1.54 13.82 17.05
CA HIS A 118 -1.95 15.16 17.50
C HIS A 118 -2.87 15.10 18.73
N LEU A 119 -3.90 14.27 18.72
CA LEU A 119 -4.84 14.13 19.84
C LEU A 119 -4.19 13.56 21.10
N GLN A 120 -3.10 12.80 20.95
CA GLN A 120 -2.25 12.31 22.05
C GLN A 120 -1.25 13.35 22.56
N GLY A 121 -1.17 14.52 21.91
CA GLY A 121 -0.26 15.61 22.30
C GLY A 121 1.19 15.41 21.87
N GLU A 122 1.47 14.45 21.00
CA GLU A 122 2.82 14.14 20.50
C GLU A 122 3.29 15.18 19.47
N ILE A 123 2.39 15.68 18.63
CA ILE A 123 2.67 16.68 17.60
C ILE A 123 1.60 17.78 17.55
N SER A 124 1.95 18.95 17.02
CA SER A 124 0.99 20.03 16.77
C SER A 124 0.02 19.69 15.64
N LEU A 125 -1.09 20.41 15.53
CA LEU A 125 -2.02 20.26 14.41
C LEU A 125 -1.35 20.53 13.06
N ASP A 126 -0.57 21.59 12.95
CA ASP A 126 0.17 21.93 11.73
C ASP A 126 1.14 20.82 11.34
N ALA A 127 1.84 20.23 12.32
CA ALA A 127 2.71 19.09 12.08
C ALA A 127 1.93 17.86 11.59
N ALA A 128 0.74 17.59 12.12
CA ALA A 128 -0.12 16.49 11.67
C ALA A 128 -0.58 16.70 10.21
N ILE A 129 -0.94 17.92 9.83
CA ILE A 129 -1.29 18.28 8.46
C ILE A 129 -0.11 18.02 7.51
N GLU A 130 1.07 18.57 7.83
CA GLU A 130 2.26 18.41 6.97
C GLU A 130 2.73 16.96 6.86
N GLU A 131 2.70 16.20 7.97
CA GLU A 131 3.00 14.78 7.96
C GLU A 131 2.00 13.98 7.11
N THR A 132 0.71 14.34 7.13
CA THR A 132 -0.33 13.70 6.29
C THR A 132 -0.05 13.97 4.81
N LYS A 133 0.28 15.21 4.43
CA LYS A 133 0.68 15.55 3.06
C LYS A 133 1.89 14.75 2.62
N ARG A 134 2.94 14.73 3.44
CA ARG A 134 4.19 14.00 3.18
C ARG A 134 3.95 12.51 2.99
N ALA A 135 3.22 11.89 3.90
CA ALA A 135 2.91 10.45 3.86
C ALA A 135 2.04 10.09 2.64
N THR A 136 1.09 10.96 2.26
CA THR A 136 0.24 10.76 1.07
C THR A 136 1.06 10.87 -0.22
N ARG A 137 1.97 11.85 -0.34
CA ARG A 137 2.89 11.94 -1.48
C ARG A 137 3.80 10.72 -1.58
N GLN A 138 4.31 10.19 -0.46
CA GLN A 138 5.10 8.95 -0.45
C GLN A 138 4.27 7.75 -0.89
N TYR A 139 3.00 7.68 -0.47
CA TYR A 139 2.09 6.60 -0.89
C TYR A 139 1.85 6.65 -2.40
N ALA A 140 1.59 7.82 -2.97
CA ALA A 140 1.42 8.01 -4.41
C ALA A 140 2.65 7.54 -5.20
N ARG A 141 3.87 7.88 -4.74
CA ARG A 141 5.13 7.40 -5.37
C ARG A 141 5.27 5.87 -5.33
N ARG A 142 4.88 5.25 -4.21
CA ARG A 142 4.91 3.78 -4.11
C ARG A 142 3.92 3.13 -5.07
N GLN A 143 2.73 3.70 -5.23
CA GLN A 143 1.74 3.24 -6.21
C GLN A 143 2.29 3.34 -7.63
N GLU A 144 2.85 4.48 -8.01
CA GLU A 144 3.46 4.69 -9.33
C GLU A 144 4.55 3.63 -9.60
N THR A 145 5.48 3.44 -8.65
CA THR A 145 6.55 2.44 -8.76
C THR A 145 6.02 1.02 -8.87
N TRP A 146 4.93 0.71 -8.18
CA TRP A 146 4.34 -0.63 -8.18
C TRP A 146 3.63 -0.92 -9.51
N PHE A 147 2.78 0.00 -9.94
CA PHE A 147 2.00 -0.17 -11.17
C PHE A 147 2.83 -0.03 -12.44
N SER A 148 3.89 0.78 -12.46
CA SER A 148 4.77 0.93 -13.63
C SER A 148 5.54 -0.35 -14.01
N ARG A 149 5.58 -1.35 -13.12
CA ARG A 149 6.18 -2.65 -13.40
C ARG A 149 5.30 -3.54 -14.28
N ASP A 150 4.01 -3.25 -14.38
CA ASP A 150 3.08 -4.03 -15.22
C ASP A 150 2.99 -3.39 -16.62
N ALA A 151 3.67 -4.00 -17.59
CA ALA A 151 3.69 -3.53 -18.97
C ALA A 151 2.33 -3.59 -19.67
N ARG A 152 1.32 -4.27 -19.09
CA ARG A 152 -0.05 -4.35 -19.63
C ARG A 152 -0.86 -3.08 -19.38
N ILE A 153 -0.41 -2.23 -18.46
CA ILE A 153 -1.13 -0.99 -18.14
C ILE A 153 -0.91 0.04 -19.24
N LYS A 154 -2.01 0.42 -19.89
CA LYS A 154 -2.02 1.56 -20.83
C LYS A 154 -2.20 2.85 -20.03
N TRP A 155 -1.18 3.70 -20.02
CA TRP A 155 -1.19 4.94 -19.27
C TRP A 155 -1.88 6.05 -20.07
N ILE A 156 -2.83 6.74 -19.44
CA ILE A 156 -3.63 7.82 -20.05
C ILE A 156 -3.35 9.13 -19.32
N SER A 157 -3.02 10.17 -20.09
CA SER A 157 -2.83 11.52 -19.56
C SER A 157 -4.18 12.16 -19.18
N PRO A 158 -4.27 12.96 -18.11
CA PRO A 158 -5.47 13.69 -17.75
C PRO A 158 -5.86 14.78 -18.77
N ARG A 159 -4.96 15.12 -19.69
CA ARG A 159 -5.22 16.08 -20.77
C ARG A 159 -5.99 15.46 -21.95
N GLN A 160 -6.11 14.14 -22.00
CA GLN A 160 -6.89 13.44 -23.02
C GLN A 160 -8.32 13.18 -22.50
N PRO A 161 -9.34 13.16 -23.39
CA PRO A 161 -10.69 12.74 -23.01
C PRO A 161 -10.65 11.29 -22.51
N ARG A 162 -10.73 11.11 -21.20
CA ARG A 162 -10.45 9.80 -20.54
C ARG A 162 -11.35 8.69 -21.03
N LEU A 163 -12.65 8.99 -21.16
CA LEU A 163 -13.63 8.00 -21.58
C LEU A 163 -13.45 7.60 -23.06
N GLU A 164 -13.28 8.57 -23.95
CA GLU A 164 -13.05 8.34 -25.38
C GLU A 164 -11.77 7.53 -25.62
N SER A 165 -10.66 7.91 -24.98
CA SER A 165 -9.38 7.17 -25.08
C SER A 165 -9.47 5.73 -24.57
N ILE A 166 -10.33 5.47 -23.58
CA ILE A 166 -10.58 4.11 -23.10
C ILE A 166 -11.42 3.34 -24.10
N LEU A 167 -12.52 3.93 -24.60
CA LEU A 167 -13.43 3.29 -25.54
C LEU A 167 -12.76 2.96 -26.87
N GLU A 168 -11.93 3.85 -27.41
CA GLU A 168 -11.13 3.60 -28.61
C GLU A 168 -10.10 2.47 -28.48
N SER A 169 -9.80 2.09 -27.24
CA SER A 169 -8.80 1.07 -26.91
C SER A 169 -9.42 -0.29 -26.59
N LEU A 170 -10.75 -0.36 -26.51
CA LEU A 170 -11.50 -1.60 -26.29
C LEU A 170 -11.71 -2.37 -27.59
#